data_3bf71721342871e4d96ab0651d57445f
#
_entry.id   3bf71721342871e4d96ab0651d57445f
#
_cell.length_a   1.000
_cell.length_b   1.000
_cell.length_c   1.000
_cell.angle_alpha   90.00
_cell.angle_beta   90.00
_cell.angle_gamma   90.00
#
_symmetry.space_group_name_H-M   'P 1'
#
loop_
_entity.id
_entity.type
_entity.pdbx_description
1 polymer ?
#
loop_
_entity_poly.entity_id
_entity_poly.type
_entity_poly.pdbx_seq_one_letter_code
_entity_poly.pdbx_strand_id
1 'polypeptide(L)'
;MELQSQPPKLVEEERSVPSLPRLSGVHPILYAFYGPDGRLDRAALERQVDACLGAGCHGIALLGLVTEVFRLSTEERLDLVGWAAARIAGRVPLMATVAEVSVHGQLDFITEAKRRGADWVVLQPPPVKGVPEREILRFLGEVADRSPLPVGVQNNPLNMEVSVSSDALLALHRNHPNIRFMKAEGPAVSVAGFAREASRTCDIFAGHGGIEWPTNLRSGCQGLIPAPELVDAQVEIWRLWSSGETERAEALHRAVLPIIAFMSRALPLLVAYGKRLMAMRMGLETVHARLPEPGVTSFGIEEIGRFAALLGPLHAEPGAALSPALKRLAGLG
;
A
#
# COMPACT_ATOMS: atom_id res chain seq x y z
N MET A 1 -7.26 67.16 16.36
CA MET A 1 -6.07 66.28 16.51
C MET A 1 -6.59 64.90 16.71
N GLU A 2 -6.87 64.22 15.56
CA GLU A 2 -7.46 62.88 15.53
C GLU A 2 -6.35 61.84 15.56
N LEU A 3 -6.34 61.01 16.59
CA LEU A 3 -5.47 59.85 16.70
C LEU A 3 -6.09 58.70 15.90
N GLN A 4 -5.51 58.43 14.71
CA GLN A 4 -5.80 57.22 13.95
C GLN A 4 -5.08 56.04 14.62
N SER A 5 -5.86 55.16 15.25
CA SER A 5 -5.38 53.90 15.74
C SER A 5 -5.30 52.90 14.56
N GLN A 6 -4.10 52.47 14.19
CA GLN A 6 -3.89 51.36 13.28
C GLN A 6 -4.30 50.05 13.95
N PRO A 7 -4.98 49.13 13.21
CA PRO A 7 -5.28 47.78 13.73
C PRO A 7 -3.99 46.94 13.85
N PRO A 8 -3.92 46.01 14.82
CA PRO A 8 -2.76 45.18 14.98
C PRO A 8 -2.59 44.23 13.78
N LYS A 9 -1.37 44.20 13.21
CA LYS A 9 -0.98 43.22 12.22
C LYS A 9 -1.00 41.85 12.88
N LEU A 10 -1.92 40.97 12.43
CA LEU A 10 -1.86 39.54 12.69
C LEU A 10 -0.60 39.01 12.02
N VAL A 11 0.40 38.64 12.81
CA VAL A 11 1.53 37.85 12.36
C VAL A 11 0.99 36.43 12.16
N GLU A 12 0.74 36.04 10.92
CA GLU A 12 0.55 34.61 10.58
C GLU A 12 1.87 33.93 10.90
N GLU A 13 1.91 33.23 12.02
CA GLU A 13 2.95 32.21 12.26
C GLU A 13 2.83 31.15 11.18
N GLU A 14 3.69 31.21 10.17
CA GLU A 14 3.94 30.09 9.26
C GLU A 14 4.29 28.88 10.13
N ARG A 15 3.32 28.01 10.37
CA ARG A 15 3.57 26.68 10.94
C ARG A 15 4.45 25.94 9.94
N SER A 16 5.76 25.95 10.14
CA SER A 16 6.68 25.12 9.41
C SER A 16 6.33 23.65 9.69
N VAL A 17 5.64 23.01 8.74
CA VAL A 17 5.43 21.55 8.78
C VAL A 17 6.83 20.93 8.72
N PRO A 18 7.23 20.12 9.70
CA PRO A 18 8.52 19.46 9.65
C PRO A 18 8.68 18.75 8.31
N SER A 19 9.82 18.91 7.66
CA SER A 19 10.10 18.22 6.40
C SER A 19 10.24 16.72 6.68
N LEU A 20 9.13 15.98 6.58
CA LEU A 20 9.15 14.53 6.66
C LEU A 20 9.96 13.98 5.46
N PRO A 21 10.73 12.91 5.66
CA PRO A 21 11.46 12.29 4.57
C PRO A 21 10.50 11.82 3.48
N ARG A 22 10.94 11.94 2.22
CA ARG A 22 10.20 11.42 1.07
C ARG A 22 10.07 9.91 1.17
N LEU A 23 8.90 9.39 0.84
CA LEU A 23 8.67 7.95 0.76
C LEU A 23 9.06 7.43 -0.62
N SER A 24 9.68 6.25 -0.66
CA SER A 24 10.04 5.59 -1.92
C SER A 24 10.15 4.08 -1.73
N GLY A 25 10.24 3.35 -2.84
CA GLY A 25 10.48 1.91 -2.81
C GLY A 25 9.22 1.07 -2.66
N VAL A 26 9.34 -0.10 -2.07
CA VAL A 26 8.29 -1.13 -1.99
C VAL A 26 7.70 -1.18 -0.59
N HIS A 27 6.41 -0.99 -0.49
CA HIS A 27 5.64 -0.99 0.77
C HIS A 27 4.54 -2.05 0.68
N PRO A 28 4.83 -3.35 0.92
CA PRO A 28 3.83 -4.40 0.80
C PRO A 28 2.67 -4.20 1.76
N ILE A 29 1.44 -4.42 1.25
CA ILE A 29 0.22 -4.37 2.05
C ILE A 29 -0.16 -5.77 2.50
N LEU A 30 -0.17 -6.01 3.82
CA LEU A 30 -0.25 -7.34 4.39
C LEU A 30 -1.66 -7.95 4.29
N TYR A 31 -1.72 -9.27 4.14
CA TYR A 31 -2.94 -10.05 4.26
C TYR A 31 -3.36 -10.22 5.73
N ALA A 32 -4.66 -10.28 5.98
CA ALA A 32 -5.18 -10.81 7.23
C ALA A 32 -5.22 -12.33 7.16
N PHE A 33 -4.54 -13.01 8.08
CA PHE A 33 -4.62 -14.46 8.29
C PHE A 33 -5.54 -14.76 9.46
N TYR A 34 -6.19 -15.91 9.41
CA TYR A 34 -7.14 -16.36 10.42
C TYR A 34 -6.82 -17.76 10.91
N GLY A 35 -7.13 -18.04 12.17
CA GLY A 35 -7.13 -19.37 12.73
C GLY A 35 -8.38 -20.16 12.35
N PRO A 36 -8.46 -21.44 12.75
CA PRO A 36 -9.60 -22.32 12.46
C PRO A 36 -10.90 -21.84 13.14
N ASP A 37 -10.80 -21.01 14.15
CA ASP A 37 -11.91 -20.37 14.86
C ASP A 37 -12.39 -19.05 14.19
N GLY A 38 -11.77 -18.66 13.08
CA GLY A 38 -12.05 -17.44 12.36
C GLY A 38 -11.51 -16.16 13.00
N ARG A 39 -10.75 -16.25 14.10
CA ARG A 39 -10.05 -15.11 14.70
C ARG A 39 -8.77 -14.80 13.94
N LEU A 40 -8.28 -13.56 14.09
CA LEU A 40 -7.00 -13.16 13.52
C LEU A 40 -5.85 -14.03 14.06
N ASP A 41 -4.98 -14.48 13.17
CA ASP A 41 -3.76 -15.20 13.50
C ASP A 41 -2.59 -14.23 13.62
N ARG A 42 -2.28 -13.85 14.85
CA ARG A 42 -1.18 -12.96 15.16
C ARG A 42 0.18 -13.53 14.75
N ALA A 43 0.41 -14.83 14.95
CA ALA A 43 1.70 -15.44 14.61
C ALA A 43 1.93 -15.45 13.09
N ALA A 44 0.90 -15.69 12.29
CA ALA A 44 0.97 -15.58 10.83
C ALA A 44 1.24 -14.14 10.38
N LEU A 45 0.63 -13.13 11.02
CA LEU A 45 0.92 -11.71 10.74
C LEU A 45 2.40 -11.39 11.05
N GLU A 46 2.89 -11.76 12.23
CA GLU A 46 4.28 -11.49 12.63
C GLU A 46 5.28 -12.17 11.67
N ARG A 47 5.01 -13.40 11.24
CA ARG A 47 5.81 -14.11 10.23
C ARG A 47 5.81 -13.39 8.89
N GLN A 48 4.65 -12.84 8.48
CA GLN A 48 4.51 -12.06 7.26
C GLN A 48 5.32 -10.74 7.33
N VAL A 49 5.30 -10.05 8.48
CA VAL A 49 6.14 -8.87 8.72
C VAL A 49 7.62 -9.23 8.60
N ASP A 50 8.05 -10.32 9.23
CA ASP A 50 9.45 -10.77 9.16
C ASP A 50 9.88 -11.10 7.73
N ALA A 51 9.04 -11.79 6.97
CA ALA A 51 9.30 -12.11 5.57
C ALA A 51 9.45 -10.84 4.71
N CYS A 52 8.61 -9.84 4.92
CA CYS A 52 8.72 -8.56 4.20
C CYS A 52 10.00 -7.80 4.58
N LEU A 53 10.33 -7.75 5.86
CA LEU A 53 11.55 -7.12 6.34
C LEU A 53 12.81 -7.86 5.86
N GLY A 54 12.78 -9.20 5.88
CA GLY A 54 13.87 -10.04 5.36
C GLY A 54 14.12 -9.81 3.86
N ALA A 55 13.06 -9.57 3.09
CA ALA A 55 13.14 -9.20 1.69
C ALA A 55 13.66 -7.77 1.45
N GLY A 56 13.80 -6.95 2.49
CA GLY A 56 14.30 -5.57 2.39
C GLY A 56 13.24 -4.56 1.94
N CYS A 57 11.98 -4.73 2.31
CA CYS A 57 10.94 -3.75 2.02
C CYS A 57 11.25 -2.39 2.64
N HIS A 58 10.71 -1.32 2.06
CA HIS A 58 10.98 0.07 2.46
C HIS A 58 9.93 0.63 3.41
N GLY A 59 8.85 -0.07 3.59
CA GLY A 59 7.75 0.20 4.51
C GLY A 59 6.78 -0.97 4.52
N ILE A 60 5.78 -0.93 5.39
CA ILE A 60 4.71 -1.93 5.45
C ILE A 60 3.38 -1.20 5.49
N ALA A 61 2.39 -1.70 4.76
CA ALA A 61 1.04 -1.18 4.76
C ALA A 61 0.05 -2.23 5.28
N LEU A 62 -1.05 -1.76 5.88
CA LEU A 62 -2.13 -2.56 6.42
C LEU A 62 -3.50 -2.00 6.04
N LEU A 63 -4.53 -2.81 6.22
CA LEU A 63 -5.94 -2.43 6.18
C LEU A 63 -6.42 -1.95 4.80
N GLY A 64 -5.69 -2.29 3.73
CA GLY A 64 -6.18 -2.09 2.38
C GLY A 64 -7.10 -3.21 1.91
N LEU A 65 -7.43 -3.16 0.62
CA LEU A 65 -8.35 -4.12 -0.01
C LEU A 65 -7.88 -5.58 0.17
N VAL A 66 -6.59 -5.85 0.04
CA VAL A 66 -6.04 -7.22 0.22
C VAL A 66 -6.00 -7.67 1.67
N THR A 67 -5.99 -6.75 2.63
CA THR A 67 -6.14 -7.07 4.06
C THR A 67 -7.58 -7.47 4.40
N GLU A 68 -8.52 -7.36 3.43
CA GLU A 68 -9.94 -7.62 3.62
C GLU A 68 -10.58 -6.74 4.70
N VAL A 69 -10.22 -5.44 4.70
CA VAL A 69 -10.58 -4.47 5.75
C VAL A 69 -12.07 -4.46 6.11
N PHE A 70 -12.95 -4.70 5.12
CA PHE A 70 -14.42 -4.75 5.34
C PHE A 70 -14.92 -6.02 6.05
N ARG A 71 -14.05 -7.00 6.30
CA ARG A 71 -14.34 -8.22 7.07
C ARG A 71 -13.82 -8.15 8.50
N LEU A 72 -13.20 -7.02 8.87
CA LEU A 72 -12.57 -6.80 10.16
C LEU A 72 -13.40 -5.80 10.97
N SER A 73 -13.59 -6.10 12.25
CA SER A 73 -14.10 -5.10 13.18
C SER A 73 -13.08 -3.97 13.39
N THR A 74 -13.50 -2.83 13.92
CA THR A 74 -12.58 -1.72 14.21
C THR A 74 -11.50 -2.14 15.21
N GLU A 75 -11.84 -2.93 16.23
CA GLU A 75 -10.87 -3.44 17.20
C GLU A 75 -9.84 -4.36 16.53
N GLU A 76 -10.27 -5.31 15.69
CA GLU A 76 -9.35 -6.19 14.94
C GLU A 76 -8.42 -5.40 14.02
N ARG A 77 -8.92 -4.33 13.41
CA ARG A 77 -8.07 -3.44 12.58
C ARG A 77 -7.01 -2.75 13.43
N LEU A 78 -7.37 -2.26 14.59
CA LEU A 78 -6.43 -1.64 15.54
C LEU A 78 -5.46 -2.66 16.13
N ASP A 79 -5.88 -3.89 16.40
CA ASP A 79 -4.99 -4.97 16.84
C ASP A 79 -3.93 -5.30 15.78
N LEU A 80 -4.32 -5.41 14.51
CA LEU A 80 -3.37 -5.61 13.40
C LEU A 80 -2.32 -4.50 13.35
N VAL A 81 -2.72 -3.23 13.52
CA VAL A 81 -1.79 -2.09 13.57
C VAL A 81 -0.82 -2.25 14.74
N GLY A 82 -1.31 -2.53 15.94
CA GLY A 82 -0.48 -2.67 17.13
C GLY A 82 0.50 -3.85 17.04
N TRP A 83 0.05 -5.01 16.55
CA TRP A 83 0.90 -6.19 16.39
C TRP A 83 1.99 -5.96 15.33
N ALA A 84 1.61 -5.36 14.20
CA ALA A 84 2.57 -5.03 13.14
C ALA A 84 3.60 -4.00 13.61
N ALA A 85 3.16 -2.91 14.26
CA ALA A 85 4.06 -1.88 14.81
C ALA A 85 5.06 -2.47 15.80
N ALA A 86 4.58 -3.30 16.73
CA ALA A 86 5.44 -3.98 17.69
C ALA A 86 6.47 -4.91 17.00
N ARG A 87 6.04 -5.64 15.95
CA ARG A 87 6.95 -6.53 15.22
C ARG A 87 7.92 -5.78 14.32
N ILE A 88 7.50 -4.70 13.68
CA ILE A 88 8.36 -3.82 12.88
C ILE A 88 9.41 -3.13 13.77
N ALA A 89 9.03 -2.71 14.96
CA ALA A 89 9.91 -2.08 15.94
C ALA A 89 10.71 -0.89 15.35
N GLY A 90 10.05 -0.02 14.56
CA GLY A 90 10.65 1.18 13.97
C GLY A 90 11.65 0.95 12.83
N ARG A 91 11.82 -0.29 12.34
CA ARG A 91 12.78 -0.59 11.25
C ARG A 91 12.37 0.01 9.91
N VAL A 92 11.09 0.10 9.65
CA VAL A 92 10.49 0.71 8.45
C VAL A 92 9.17 1.39 8.84
N PRO A 93 8.69 2.40 8.07
CA PRO A 93 7.40 3.05 8.37
C PRO A 93 6.22 2.10 8.19
N LEU A 94 5.21 2.24 9.06
CA LEU A 94 3.94 1.53 9.02
C LEU A 94 2.82 2.46 8.54
N MET A 95 2.12 2.05 7.49
CA MET A 95 0.95 2.75 6.93
C MET A 95 -0.33 2.00 7.28
N ALA A 96 -1.36 2.70 7.76
CA ALA A 96 -2.69 2.15 8.00
C ALA A 96 -3.73 2.79 7.08
N THR A 97 -4.46 1.99 6.29
CA THR A 97 -5.60 2.49 5.50
C THR A 97 -6.79 2.71 6.42
N VAL A 98 -7.49 3.82 6.24
CA VAL A 98 -8.64 4.24 7.03
C VAL A 98 -9.91 3.90 6.26
N ALA A 99 -10.82 3.14 6.87
CA ALA A 99 -12.02 2.63 6.20
C ALA A 99 -13.34 3.22 6.74
N GLU A 100 -13.28 4.09 7.74
CA GLU A 100 -14.43 4.77 8.29
C GLU A 100 -15.05 5.73 7.27
N VAL A 101 -16.39 5.86 7.29
CA VAL A 101 -17.15 6.61 6.27
C VAL A 101 -17.52 8.04 6.71
N SER A 102 -17.19 8.45 7.93
CA SER A 102 -17.41 9.81 8.43
C SER A 102 -16.11 10.48 8.83
N VAL A 103 -16.04 11.82 8.74
CA VAL A 103 -14.85 12.59 9.15
C VAL A 103 -14.47 12.28 10.60
N HIS A 104 -15.45 12.28 11.53
CA HIS A 104 -15.18 11.98 12.94
C HIS A 104 -14.66 10.56 13.14
N GLY A 105 -15.31 9.57 12.53
CA GLY A 105 -14.86 8.18 12.61
C GLY A 105 -13.44 7.97 12.06
N GLN A 106 -13.09 8.64 10.95
CA GLN A 106 -11.74 8.61 10.42
C GLN A 106 -10.72 9.21 11.40
N LEU A 107 -11.02 10.37 11.98
CA LEU A 107 -10.12 11.04 12.93
C LEU A 107 -9.95 10.25 14.24
N ASP A 108 -11.02 9.63 14.74
CA ASP A 108 -10.96 8.76 15.91
C ASP A 108 -10.08 7.53 15.63
N PHE A 109 -10.30 6.88 14.48
CA PHE A 109 -9.47 5.75 14.06
C PHE A 109 -8.01 6.15 13.87
N ILE A 110 -7.72 7.27 13.22
CA ILE A 110 -6.36 7.77 12.99
C ILE A 110 -5.65 8.05 14.32
N THR A 111 -6.35 8.66 15.26
CA THR A 111 -5.81 8.96 16.59
C THR A 111 -5.41 7.68 17.32
N GLU A 112 -6.27 6.67 17.28
CA GLU A 112 -5.98 5.38 17.90
C GLU A 112 -4.91 4.58 17.17
N ALA A 113 -4.92 4.59 15.82
CA ALA A 113 -3.88 3.96 15.01
C ALA A 113 -2.49 4.57 15.29
N LYS A 114 -2.40 5.89 15.44
CA LYS A 114 -1.17 6.57 15.88
C LYS A 114 -0.71 6.07 17.25
N ARG A 115 -1.63 5.96 18.21
CA ARG A 115 -1.33 5.46 19.55
C ARG A 115 -0.82 4.01 19.52
N ARG A 116 -1.32 3.21 18.55
CA ARG A 116 -0.90 1.82 18.31
C ARG A 116 0.40 1.72 17.50
N GLY A 117 0.96 2.82 16.98
CA GLY A 117 2.25 2.85 16.32
C GLY A 117 2.21 2.96 14.79
N ALA A 118 1.10 3.38 14.19
CA ALA A 118 1.09 3.79 12.79
C ALA A 118 1.88 5.11 12.61
N ASP A 119 2.69 5.18 11.55
CA ASP A 119 3.46 6.37 11.16
C ASP A 119 2.72 7.21 10.12
N TRP A 120 1.92 6.58 9.27
CA TRP A 120 1.20 7.17 8.14
C TRP A 120 -0.20 6.58 8.04
N VAL A 121 -1.11 7.35 7.45
CA VAL A 121 -2.44 6.85 7.09
C VAL A 121 -2.72 7.02 5.61
N VAL A 122 -3.57 6.14 5.08
CA VAL A 122 -4.03 6.18 3.70
C VAL A 122 -5.54 6.36 3.70
N LEU A 123 -6.01 7.49 3.18
CA LEU A 123 -7.44 7.75 3.00
C LEU A 123 -7.90 7.19 1.67
N GLN A 124 -9.15 6.78 1.63
CA GLN A 124 -9.85 6.37 0.42
C GLN A 124 -11.08 7.26 0.22
N PRO A 125 -11.51 7.52 -1.03
CA PRO A 125 -12.83 8.09 -1.27
C PRO A 125 -13.89 7.26 -0.54
N PRO A 126 -14.79 7.89 0.24
CA PRO A 126 -15.83 7.15 0.95
C PRO A 126 -16.76 6.47 -0.07
N PRO A 127 -17.24 5.24 0.18
CA PRO A 127 -18.06 4.48 -0.77
C PRO A 127 -19.52 4.98 -0.81
N VAL A 128 -19.70 6.29 -1.04
CA VAL A 128 -21.00 6.96 -1.10
C VAL A 128 -21.28 7.37 -2.53
N LYS A 129 -22.13 6.59 -3.22
CA LYS A 129 -22.50 6.84 -4.63
C LYS A 129 -23.37 8.10 -4.76
N GLY A 130 -23.25 8.77 -5.90
CA GLY A 130 -24.09 9.92 -6.25
C GLY A 130 -23.69 11.23 -5.57
N VAL A 131 -22.60 11.24 -4.81
CA VAL A 131 -22.04 12.45 -4.22
C VAL A 131 -21.15 13.13 -5.26
N PRO A 132 -21.28 14.47 -5.48
CA PRO A 132 -20.38 15.20 -6.36
C PRO A 132 -18.91 15.10 -5.92
N GLU A 133 -17.98 15.03 -6.88
CA GLU A 133 -16.54 14.92 -6.62
C GLU A 133 -16.04 15.99 -5.64
N ARG A 134 -16.51 17.24 -5.74
CA ARG A 134 -16.13 18.32 -4.82
C ARG A 134 -16.42 18.01 -3.34
N GLU A 135 -17.48 17.23 -3.03
CA GLU A 135 -17.79 16.86 -1.65
C GLU A 135 -16.87 15.74 -1.15
N ILE A 136 -16.44 14.85 -2.06
CA ILE A 136 -15.41 13.85 -1.75
C ILE A 136 -14.08 14.53 -1.45
N LEU A 137 -13.69 15.51 -2.24
CA LEU A 137 -12.47 16.29 -2.00
C LEU A 137 -12.54 17.06 -0.67
N ARG A 138 -13.70 17.69 -0.38
CA ARG A 138 -13.93 18.37 0.90
C ARG A 138 -13.77 17.40 2.07
N PHE A 139 -14.35 16.20 1.98
CA PHE A 139 -14.22 15.15 2.98
C PHE A 139 -12.76 14.75 3.20
N LEU A 140 -12.03 14.42 2.14
CA LEU A 140 -10.62 14.01 2.22
C LEU A 140 -9.73 15.14 2.77
N GLY A 141 -9.97 16.38 2.31
CA GLY A 141 -9.24 17.57 2.77
C GLY A 141 -9.47 17.84 4.26
N GLU A 142 -10.72 17.81 4.74
CA GLU A 142 -11.04 18.02 6.15
C GLU A 142 -10.38 16.98 7.05
N VAL A 143 -10.37 15.70 6.65
CA VAL A 143 -9.66 14.66 7.41
C VAL A 143 -8.16 14.91 7.39
N ALA A 144 -7.58 15.23 6.24
CA ALA A 144 -6.15 15.47 6.11
C ALA A 144 -5.67 16.65 6.96
N ASP A 145 -6.40 17.78 6.97
CA ASP A 145 -6.04 18.98 7.73
C ASP A 145 -6.07 18.76 9.25
N ARG A 146 -6.92 17.84 9.71
CA ARG A 146 -7.10 17.52 11.12
C ARG A 146 -6.36 16.25 11.57
N SER A 147 -5.79 15.50 10.64
CA SER A 147 -5.08 14.25 10.94
C SER A 147 -3.81 14.53 11.75
N PRO A 148 -3.60 13.81 12.87
CA PRO A 148 -2.36 13.89 13.64
C PRO A 148 -1.19 13.11 13.01
N LEU A 149 -1.41 12.45 11.87
CA LEU A 149 -0.43 11.73 11.07
C LEU A 149 -0.37 12.28 9.64
N PRO A 150 0.76 12.16 8.95
CA PRO A 150 0.82 12.44 7.52
C PRO A 150 -0.07 11.49 6.73
N VAL A 151 -0.63 12.00 5.65
CA VAL A 151 -1.72 11.37 4.89
C VAL A 151 -1.26 11.02 3.49
N GLY A 152 -1.61 9.82 3.05
CA GLY A 152 -1.69 9.44 1.66
C GLY A 152 -3.14 9.33 1.20
N VAL A 153 -3.38 9.42 -0.10
CA VAL A 153 -4.70 9.16 -0.70
C VAL A 153 -4.56 8.04 -1.72
N GLN A 154 -5.41 7.03 -1.60
CA GLN A 154 -5.55 5.98 -2.60
C GLN A 154 -6.68 6.32 -3.56
N ASN A 155 -6.39 6.26 -4.85
CA ASN A 155 -7.39 6.33 -5.91
C ASN A 155 -7.28 5.10 -6.81
N ASN A 156 -8.33 4.26 -6.81
CA ASN A 156 -8.34 2.98 -7.54
C ASN A 156 -9.67 2.80 -8.28
N PRO A 157 -9.84 3.43 -9.45
CA PRO A 157 -11.10 3.40 -10.20
C PRO A 157 -11.49 2.01 -10.69
N LEU A 158 -10.57 1.03 -10.68
CA LEU A 158 -10.87 -0.35 -11.11
C LEU A 158 -11.47 -1.22 -10.00
N ASN A 159 -11.12 -0.95 -8.73
CA ASN A 159 -11.52 -1.80 -7.61
C ASN A 159 -12.31 -1.05 -6.51
N MET A 160 -12.54 0.25 -6.67
CA MET A 160 -13.31 1.07 -5.75
C MET A 160 -14.54 1.63 -6.45
N GLU A 161 -15.67 1.66 -5.75
CA GLU A 161 -16.94 2.16 -6.32
C GLU A 161 -16.91 3.67 -6.58
N VAL A 162 -16.07 4.40 -5.85
CA VAL A 162 -15.90 5.84 -5.94
C VAL A 162 -14.44 6.15 -6.19
N SER A 163 -14.18 7.00 -7.15
CA SER A 163 -12.85 7.51 -7.48
C SER A 163 -12.94 9.00 -7.82
N VAL A 164 -11.79 9.66 -7.84
CA VAL A 164 -11.67 11.07 -8.18
C VAL A 164 -10.76 11.26 -9.38
N SER A 165 -10.95 12.36 -10.11
CA SER A 165 -10.13 12.68 -11.29
C SER A 165 -8.69 13.03 -10.89
N SER A 166 -7.75 12.90 -11.84
CA SER A 166 -6.35 13.28 -11.63
C SER A 166 -6.20 14.76 -11.28
N ASP A 167 -6.95 15.63 -11.94
CA ASP A 167 -6.93 17.07 -11.67
C ASP A 167 -7.43 17.39 -10.26
N ALA A 168 -8.45 16.66 -9.80
CA ALA A 168 -8.98 16.78 -8.44
C ALA A 168 -7.94 16.33 -7.39
N LEU A 169 -7.20 15.25 -7.65
CA LEU A 169 -6.10 14.80 -6.77
C LEU A 169 -4.96 15.82 -6.71
N LEU A 170 -4.60 16.43 -7.83
CA LEU A 170 -3.59 17.51 -7.87
C LEU A 170 -4.04 18.73 -7.06
N ALA A 171 -5.30 19.15 -7.22
CA ALA A 171 -5.86 20.26 -6.45
C ALA A 171 -5.90 19.93 -4.95
N LEU A 172 -6.30 18.69 -4.61
CA LEU A 172 -6.36 18.23 -3.22
C LEU A 172 -4.98 18.31 -2.54
N HIS A 173 -3.93 17.78 -3.19
CA HIS A 173 -2.56 17.85 -2.67
C HIS A 173 -2.07 19.30 -2.49
N ARG A 174 -2.35 20.18 -3.48
CA ARG A 174 -1.93 21.59 -3.40
C ARG A 174 -2.60 22.35 -2.25
N ASN A 175 -3.86 22.05 -1.98
CA ASN A 175 -4.67 22.75 -0.97
C ASN A 175 -4.51 22.17 0.45
N HIS A 176 -4.04 20.93 0.58
CA HIS A 176 -3.92 20.22 1.86
C HIS A 176 -2.49 19.69 2.05
N PRO A 177 -1.56 20.49 2.60
CA PRO A 177 -0.13 20.14 2.69
C PRO A 177 0.18 18.86 3.48
N ASN A 178 -0.74 18.40 4.33
CA ASN A 178 -0.59 17.12 5.04
C ASN A 178 -0.82 15.89 4.15
N ILE A 179 -1.35 16.06 2.92
CA ILE A 179 -1.41 15.00 1.92
C ILE A 179 -0.06 14.92 1.23
N ARG A 180 0.73 13.90 1.57
CA ARG A 180 2.15 13.78 1.22
C ARG A 180 2.42 12.76 0.12
N PHE A 181 1.55 11.76 -0.04
CA PHE A 181 1.68 10.80 -1.11
C PHE A 181 0.34 10.38 -1.70
N MET A 182 0.41 9.83 -2.91
CA MET A 182 -0.74 9.26 -3.62
C MET A 182 -0.44 7.83 -4.03
N LYS A 183 -1.34 6.92 -3.69
CA LYS A 183 -1.37 5.58 -4.29
C LYS A 183 -2.28 5.65 -5.52
N ALA A 184 -1.66 5.91 -6.68
CA ALA A 184 -2.34 6.07 -7.96
C ALA A 184 -2.47 4.72 -8.65
N GLU A 185 -3.68 4.16 -8.66
CA GLU A 185 -3.98 2.87 -9.26
C GLU A 185 -4.86 3.04 -10.50
N GLY A 186 -4.38 2.57 -11.63
CA GLY A 186 -5.02 2.67 -12.93
C GLY A 186 -4.03 2.26 -14.01
N PRO A 187 -4.43 2.26 -15.28
CA PRO A 187 -3.51 2.05 -16.40
C PRO A 187 -2.34 3.04 -16.33
N ALA A 188 -1.12 2.57 -16.57
CA ALA A 188 0.08 3.41 -16.46
C ALA A 188 0.01 4.68 -17.33
N VAL A 189 -0.69 4.62 -18.48
CA VAL A 189 -0.92 5.79 -19.35
C VAL A 189 -1.75 6.89 -18.66
N SER A 190 -2.69 6.51 -17.80
CA SER A 190 -3.52 7.45 -17.03
C SER A 190 -2.74 8.02 -15.83
N VAL A 191 -1.90 7.19 -15.21
CA VAL A 191 -1.06 7.60 -14.06
C VAL A 191 0.08 8.51 -14.51
N ALA A 192 0.61 8.33 -15.73
CA ALA A 192 1.81 9.02 -16.20
C ALA A 192 1.68 10.55 -16.22
N GLY A 193 0.54 11.08 -16.66
CA GLY A 193 0.30 12.53 -16.66
C GLY A 193 0.36 13.10 -15.24
N PHE A 194 -0.41 12.51 -14.34
CA PHE A 194 -0.45 12.87 -12.93
C PHE A 194 0.94 12.74 -12.26
N ALA A 195 1.63 11.60 -12.47
CA ALA A 195 2.93 11.37 -11.86
C ALA A 195 3.98 12.40 -12.29
N ARG A 196 4.04 12.76 -13.58
CA ARG A 196 4.98 13.75 -14.10
C ARG A 196 4.75 15.14 -13.49
N GLU A 197 3.51 15.52 -13.24
CA GLU A 197 3.18 16.81 -12.64
C GLU A 197 3.40 16.83 -11.13
N ALA A 198 2.93 15.81 -10.43
CA ALA A 198 2.91 15.77 -8.97
C ALA A 198 4.22 15.29 -8.33
N SER A 199 5.05 14.48 -9.01
CA SER A 199 6.18 13.77 -8.40
C SER A 199 7.27 14.65 -7.78
N ARG A 200 7.29 15.94 -8.07
CA ARG A 200 8.22 16.90 -7.45
C ARG A 200 7.84 17.29 -6.02
N THR A 201 6.55 17.27 -5.72
CA THR A 201 5.99 17.76 -4.44
C THR A 201 5.26 16.69 -3.66
N CYS A 202 4.79 15.62 -4.32
CA CYS A 202 4.04 14.51 -3.78
C CYS A 202 4.71 13.18 -4.16
N ASP A 203 4.76 12.22 -3.26
CA ASP A 203 5.28 10.90 -3.57
C ASP A 203 4.20 10.05 -4.25
N ILE A 204 4.48 9.52 -5.43
CA ILE A 204 3.52 8.77 -6.23
C ILE A 204 3.88 7.29 -6.19
N PHE A 205 2.97 6.48 -5.66
CA PHE A 205 3.10 5.03 -5.61
C PHE A 205 2.17 4.37 -6.61
N ALA A 206 2.70 3.41 -7.35
CA ALA A 206 1.89 2.51 -8.17
C ALA A 206 1.23 1.44 -7.30
N GLY A 207 0.23 0.76 -7.86
CA GLY A 207 -0.45 -0.37 -7.25
C GLY A 207 -0.65 -1.54 -8.22
N HIS A 208 -1.80 -2.22 -8.14
CA HIS A 208 -2.18 -3.35 -9.01
C HIS A 208 -1.11 -4.46 -9.08
N GLY A 209 -0.48 -4.79 -7.93
CA GLY A 209 0.58 -5.79 -7.87
C GLY A 209 1.83 -5.45 -8.66
N GLY A 210 1.89 -4.26 -9.28
CA GLY A 210 3.01 -3.86 -10.13
C GLY A 210 2.93 -4.42 -11.55
N ILE A 211 1.75 -4.72 -12.10
CA ILE A 211 1.57 -5.28 -13.45
C ILE A 211 2.24 -4.42 -14.54
N GLU A 212 2.28 -3.11 -14.38
CA GLU A 212 2.91 -2.16 -15.29
C GLU A 212 4.09 -1.40 -14.62
N TRP A 213 4.73 -1.98 -13.61
CA TRP A 213 5.64 -1.23 -12.76
C TRP A 213 6.82 -0.57 -13.48
N PRO A 214 7.57 -1.19 -14.39
CA PRO A 214 8.61 -0.49 -15.12
C PRO A 214 8.10 0.74 -15.88
N THR A 215 6.88 0.69 -16.41
CA THR A 215 6.23 1.82 -17.08
C THR A 215 5.87 2.93 -16.08
N ASN A 216 5.37 2.57 -14.92
CA ASN A 216 5.10 3.51 -13.83
C ASN A 216 6.38 4.19 -13.33
N LEU A 217 7.49 3.46 -13.21
CA LEU A 217 8.78 4.02 -12.82
C LEU A 217 9.29 5.03 -13.87
N ARG A 218 9.15 4.73 -15.17
CA ARG A 218 9.47 5.69 -16.24
C ARG A 218 8.60 6.95 -16.21
N SER A 219 7.38 6.86 -15.68
CA SER A 219 6.48 8.01 -15.55
C SER A 219 6.79 8.88 -14.33
N GLY A 220 7.69 8.45 -13.45
CA GLY A 220 8.11 9.20 -12.26
C GLY A 220 7.47 8.73 -10.96
N CYS A 221 6.85 7.54 -10.92
CA CYS A 221 6.45 6.94 -9.65
C CYS A 221 7.68 6.61 -8.79
N GLN A 222 7.61 6.94 -7.51
CA GLN A 222 8.69 6.73 -6.55
C GLN A 222 8.60 5.39 -5.82
N GLY A 223 7.55 4.61 -6.01
CA GLY A 223 7.40 3.34 -5.32
C GLY A 223 6.20 2.52 -5.74
N LEU A 224 6.00 1.42 -5.03
CA LEU A 224 4.94 0.46 -5.23
C LEU A 224 4.33 0.06 -3.88
N ILE A 225 3.00 0.01 -3.81
CA ILE A 225 2.27 -0.58 -2.67
C ILE A 225 1.54 -1.83 -3.17
N PRO A 226 2.22 -2.99 -3.24
CA PRO A 226 1.67 -4.24 -3.74
C PRO A 226 1.14 -5.13 -2.62
N ALA A 227 0.52 -6.27 -2.94
CA ALA A 227 0.40 -7.38 -2.02
C ALA A 227 1.77 -8.07 -1.80
N PRO A 228 1.99 -8.79 -0.69
CA PRO A 228 3.34 -9.15 -0.23
C PRO A 228 3.94 -10.42 -0.84
N GLU A 229 3.18 -11.21 -1.58
CA GLU A 229 3.59 -12.54 -2.06
C GLU A 229 4.77 -12.53 -3.05
N LEU A 230 5.11 -11.36 -3.60
CA LEU A 230 6.23 -11.14 -4.53
C LEU A 230 7.22 -10.07 -4.03
N VAL A 231 7.21 -9.80 -2.72
CA VAL A 231 7.95 -8.68 -2.13
C VAL A 231 9.45 -8.69 -2.46
N ASP A 232 10.09 -9.83 -2.42
CA ASP A 232 11.53 -10.00 -2.73
C ASP A 232 11.85 -9.64 -4.19
N ALA A 233 11.05 -10.13 -5.14
CA ALA A 233 11.20 -9.79 -6.56
C ALA A 233 10.95 -8.29 -6.81
N GLN A 234 9.95 -7.72 -6.17
CA GLN A 234 9.60 -6.31 -6.31
C GLN A 234 10.66 -5.40 -5.69
N VAL A 235 11.23 -5.76 -4.54
CA VAL A 235 12.35 -5.04 -3.93
C VAL A 235 13.59 -5.09 -4.83
N GLU A 236 13.88 -6.25 -5.44
CA GLU A 236 15.02 -6.37 -6.35
C GLU A 236 14.79 -5.57 -7.66
N ILE A 237 13.58 -5.56 -8.21
CA ILE A 237 13.24 -4.70 -9.36
C ILE A 237 13.48 -3.23 -9.01
N TRP A 238 13.05 -2.78 -7.83
CA TRP A 238 13.30 -1.42 -7.36
C TRP A 238 14.79 -1.13 -7.22
N ARG A 239 15.55 -2.04 -6.61
CA ARG A 239 17.01 -1.90 -6.44
C ARG A 239 17.72 -1.75 -7.79
N LEU A 240 17.44 -2.65 -8.72
CA LEU A 240 18.01 -2.63 -10.06
C LEU A 240 17.66 -1.33 -10.82
N TRP A 241 16.40 -0.92 -10.75
CA TRP A 241 15.95 0.32 -11.38
C TRP A 241 16.67 1.54 -10.80
N SER A 242 16.73 1.63 -9.47
CA SER A 242 17.36 2.75 -8.75
C SER A 242 18.88 2.83 -8.95
N SER A 243 19.54 1.70 -9.25
CA SER A 243 20.97 1.65 -9.61
C SER A 243 21.23 1.91 -11.10
N GLY A 244 20.20 2.15 -11.92
CA GLY A 244 20.32 2.36 -13.36
C GLY A 244 20.37 1.08 -14.20
N GLU A 245 20.25 -0.10 -13.57
CA GLU A 245 20.23 -1.41 -14.24
C GLU A 245 18.82 -1.73 -14.79
N THR A 246 18.25 -0.80 -15.54
CA THR A 246 16.84 -0.82 -15.97
C THR A 246 16.48 -2.04 -16.82
N GLU A 247 17.37 -2.49 -17.70
CA GLU A 247 17.14 -3.69 -18.54
C GLU A 247 17.00 -4.97 -17.68
N ARG A 248 17.82 -5.09 -16.62
CA ARG A 248 17.75 -6.20 -15.66
C ARG A 248 16.49 -6.14 -14.80
N ALA A 249 16.09 -4.93 -14.39
CA ALA A 249 14.82 -4.71 -13.67
C ALA A 249 13.63 -5.16 -14.53
N GLU A 250 13.62 -4.81 -15.82
CA GLU A 250 12.58 -5.22 -16.75
C GLU A 250 12.60 -6.72 -17.04
N ALA A 251 13.79 -7.32 -17.13
CA ALA A 251 13.91 -8.77 -17.30
C ALA A 251 13.31 -9.52 -16.12
N LEU A 252 13.59 -9.09 -14.88
CA LEU A 252 13.00 -9.67 -13.69
C LEU A 252 11.48 -9.44 -13.66
N HIS A 253 11.01 -8.25 -13.99
CA HIS A 253 9.58 -7.97 -14.07
C HIS A 253 8.88 -8.88 -15.07
N ARG A 254 9.44 -9.08 -16.28
CA ARG A 254 8.90 -10.02 -17.28
C ARG A 254 8.81 -11.46 -16.75
N ALA A 255 9.79 -11.88 -15.95
CA ALA A 255 9.80 -13.22 -15.35
C ALA A 255 8.67 -13.44 -14.34
N VAL A 256 8.29 -12.42 -13.58
CA VAL A 256 7.21 -12.52 -12.55
C VAL A 256 5.84 -12.07 -13.07
N LEU A 257 5.78 -11.43 -14.24
CA LEU A 257 4.53 -10.90 -14.78
C LEU A 257 3.42 -11.94 -14.96
N PRO A 258 3.67 -13.20 -15.40
CA PRO A 258 2.63 -14.23 -15.46
C PRO A 258 2.00 -14.52 -14.10
N ILE A 259 2.76 -14.47 -13.02
CA ILE A 259 2.28 -14.68 -11.64
C ILE A 259 1.38 -13.51 -11.23
N ILE A 260 1.84 -12.28 -11.46
CA ILE A 260 1.07 -11.07 -11.19
C ILE A 260 -0.25 -11.11 -11.99
N ALA A 261 -0.18 -11.40 -13.28
CA ALA A 261 -1.35 -11.44 -14.16
C ALA A 261 -2.36 -12.52 -13.75
N PHE A 262 -1.93 -13.70 -13.29
CA PHE A 262 -2.80 -14.74 -12.80
C PHE A 262 -3.68 -14.28 -11.63
N MET A 263 -3.09 -13.55 -10.68
CA MET A 263 -3.78 -13.10 -9.46
C MET A 263 -4.53 -11.78 -9.64
N SER A 264 -4.00 -10.85 -10.45
CA SER A 264 -4.52 -9.48 -10.53
C SER A 264 -5.73 -9.30 -11.46
N ARG A 265 -6.32 -10.39 -11.98
CA ARG A 265 -7.52 -10.32 -12.84
C ARG A 265 -8.75 -9.80 -12.11
N ALA A 266 -8.83 -10.02 -10.82
CA ALA A 266 -9.86 -9.48 -9.94
C ALA A 266 -9.38 -9.52 -8.49
N LEU A 267 -9.80 -8.54 -7.68
CA LEU A 267 -9.45 -8.49 -6.26
C LEU A 267 -9.78 -9.78 -5.49
N PRO A 268 -10.93 -10.44 -5.68
CA PRO A 268 -11.21 -11.71 -5.02
C PRO A 268 -10.20 -12.82 -5.35
N LEU A 269 -9.68 -12.87 -6.58
CA LEU A 269 -8.65 -13.83 -6.97
C LEU A 269 -7.31 -13.53 -6.29
N LEU A 270 -6.94 -12.25 -6.22
CA LEU A 270 -5.73 -11.82 -5.52
C LEU A 270 -5.81 -12.21 -4.03
N VAL A 271 -6.92 -11.96 -3.37
CA VAL A 271 -7.11 -12.35 -1.97
C VAL A 271 -7.06 -13.87 -1.82
N ALA A 272 -7.75 -14.63 -2.67
CA ALA A 272 -7.83 -16.08 -2.55
C ALA A 272 -6.49 -16.77 -2.83
N TYR A 273 -5.87 -16.47 -3.97
CA TYR A 273 -4.67 -17.16 -4.43
C TYR A 273 -3.38 -16.49 -3.96
N GLY A 274 -3.31 -15.14 -3.93
CA GLY A 274 -2.14 -14.42 -3.44
C GLY A 274 -1.87 -14.67 -1.96
N LYS A 275 -2.91 -14.68 -1.12
CA LYS A 275 -2.79 -15.05 0.31
C LYS A 275 -2.23 -16.47 0.48
N ARG A 276 -2.69 -17.42 -0.32
CA ARG A 276 -2.20 -18.81 -0.29
C ARG A 276 -0.78 -18.94 -0.82
N LEU A 277 -0.43 -18.20 -1.87
CA LEU A 277 0.95 -18.14 -2.35
C LEU A 277 1.88 -17.57 -1.27
N MET A 278 1.48 -16.49 -0.61
CA MET A 278 2.24 -15.94 0.52
C MET A 278 2.40 -16.97 1.66
N ALA A 279 1.31 -17.66 2.02
CA ALA A 279 1.34 -18.71 3.04
C ALA A 279 2.32 -19.83 2.68
N MET A 280 2.27 -20.36 1.46
CA MET A 280 3.20 -21.39 0.97
C MET A 280 4.65 -20.91 1.07
N ARG A 281 4.92 -19.69 0.66
CA ARG A 281 6.27 -19.11 0.71
C ARG A 281 6.78 -18.86 2.14
N MET A 282 5.88 -18.65 3.10
CA MET A 282 6.19 -18.55 4.52
C MET A 282 6.23 -19.89 5.25
N GLY A 283 5.91 -21.01 4.58
CA GLY A 283 5.82 -22.32 5.20
C GLY A 283 4.61 -22.48 6.12
N LEU A 284 3.48 -21.83 5.81
CA LEU A 284 2.20 -22.06 6.46
C LEU A 284 1.42 -23.13 5.68
N GLU A 285 1.04 -24.21 6.36
CA GLU A 285 0.39 -25.36 5.73
C GLU A 285 -1.08 -25.11 5.39
N THR A 286 -1.77 -24.31 6.21
CA THR A 286 -3.21 -24.10 6.09
C THR A 286 -3.54 -22.62 6.05
N VAL A 287 -4.47 -22.25 5.18
CA VAL A 287 -5.05 -20.89 5.09
C VAL A 287 -6.54 -20.99 5.38
N HIS A 288 -6.95 -20.43 6.48
CA HIS A 288 -8.36 -20.22 6.83
C HIS A 288 -8.86 -18.89 6.27
N ALA A 289 -10.12 -18.87 5.85
CA ALA A 289 -10.74 -17.67 5.32
C ALA A 289 -12.01 -17.29 6.10
N ARG A 290 -12.36 -16.02 6.10
CA ARG A 290 -13.65 -15.54 6.55
C ARG A 290 -14.65 -15.52 5.41
N LEU A 291 -15.87 -15.93 5.70
CA LEU A 291 -16.98 -15.86 4.74
C LEU A 291 -17.48 -14.41 4.55
N PRO A 292 -18.00 -14.10 3.36
CA PRO A 292 -18.01 -14.90 2.14
C PRO A 292 -16.60 -14.96 1.50
N GLU A 293 -16.14 -16.14 1.11
CA GLU A 293 -14.87 -16.32 0.41
C GLU A 293 -15.13 -16.74 -1.04
N PRO A 294 -14.40 -16.21 -2.03
CA PRO A 294 -14.40 -16.79 -3.36
C PRO A 294 -13.75 -18.19 -3.28
N GLY A 295 -14.43 -19.19 -3.80
CA GLY A 295 -13.91 -20.56 -3.81
C GLY A 295 -12.58 -20.64 -4.55
N VAL A 296 -11.69 -21.53 -4.11
CA VAL A 296 -10.48 -21.89 -4.83
C VAL A 296 -10.67 -23.22 -5.55
N THR A 297 -10.06 -23.37 -6.74
CA THR A 297 -10.08 -24.62 -7.50
C THR A 297 -8.81 -25.41 -7.27
N SER A 298 -8.86 -26.75 -7.46
CA SER A 298 -7.65 -27.59 -7.43
C SER A 298 -6.60 -27.11 -8.43
N PHE A 299 -7.03 -26.80 -9.65
CA PHE A 299 -6.15 -26.24 -10.69
C PHE A 299 -5.45 -24.95 -10.20
N GLY A 300 -6.19 -23.99 -9.59
CA GLY A 300 -5.61 -22.77 -9.07
C GLY A 300 -4.60 -23.01 -7.94
N ILE A 301 -4.85 -24.00 -7.09
CA ILE A 301 -3.90 -24.40 -6.04
C ILE A 301 -2.63 -25.03 -6.64
N GLU A 302 -2.77 -25.87 -7.66
CA GLU A 302 -1.63 -26.44 -8.39
C GLU A 302 -0.78 -25.35 -9.03
N GLU A 303 -1.40 -24.35 -9.68
CA GLU A 303 -0.69 -23.24 -10.33
C GLU A 303 0.08 -22.38 -9.31
N ILE A 304 -0.54 -22.01 -8.18
CA ILE A 304 0.21 -21.26 -7.15
C ILE A 304 1.32 -22.09 -6.50
N GLY A 305 1.17 -23.42 -6.43
CA GLY A 305 2.24 -24.33 -6.01
C GLY A 305 3.44 -24.27 -6.96
N ARG A 306 3.20 -24.22 -8.28
CA ARG A 306 4.26 -24.03 -9.29
C ARG A 306 4.93 -22.66 -9.16
N PHE A 307 4.14 -21.60 -8.89
CA PHE A 307 4.69 -20.27 -8.65
C PHE A 307 5.51 -20.24 -7.35
N ALA A 308 5.03 -20.85 -6.27
CA ALA A 308 5.78 -20.96 -5.02
C ALA A 308 7.13 -21.67 -5.22
N ALA A 309 7.15 -22.76 -6.00
CA ALA A 309 8.39 -23.48 -6.33
C ALA A 309 9.37 -22.62 -7.16
N LEU A 310 8.87 -21.81 -8.09
CA LEU A 310 9.69 -20.88 -8.88
C LEU A 310 10.26 -19.78 -8.01
N LEU A 311 9.42 -19.14 -7.18
CA LEU A 311 9.80 -18.01 -6.35
C LEU A 311 10.69 -18.43 -5.16
N GLY A 312 10.51 -19.64 -4.65
CA GLY A 312 11.17 -20.13 -3.43
C GLY A 312 10.56 -19.54 -2.14
N PRO A 313 11.06 -20.00 -0.98
CA PRO A 313 10.60 -19.52 0.32
C PRO A 313 11.00 -18.05 0.57
N LEU A 314 10.20 -17.36 1.39
CA LEU A 314 10.58 -16.08 1.99
C LEU A 314 11.26 -16.33 3.34
N HIS A 315 12.33 -15.63 3.60
CA HIS A 315 13.12 -15.75 4.82
C HIS A 315 13.02 -14.48 5.67
N ALA A 316 13.06 -14.66 6.98
CA ALA A 316 13.07 -13.54 7.95
C ALA A 316 14.42 -12.82 8.03
N GLU A 317 15.49 -13.46 7.56
CA GLU A 317 16.84 -12.92 7.63
C GLU A 317 17.06 -11.85 6.54
N PRO A 318 17.68 -10.70 6.88
CA PRO A 318 17.94 -9.65 5.93
C PRO A 318 18.82 -10.12 4.76
N GLY A 319 18.45 -9.70 3.54
CA GLY A 319 19.22 -10.00 2.34
C GLY A 319 18.83 -11.33 1.67
N ALA A 320 17.65 -11.85 1.98
CA ALA A 320 17.08 -13.01 1.29
C ALA A 320 17.15 -12.83 -0.24
N ALA A 321 18.04 -13.59 -0.86
CA ALA A 321 18.25 -13.51 -2.30
C ALA A 321 17.09 -14.20 -3.04
N LEU A 322 16.78 -13.69 -4.24
CA LEU A 322 15.87 -14.36 -5.18
C LEU A 322 16.27 -15.83 -5.38
N SER A 323 15.29 -16.69 -5.58
CA SER A 323 15.54 -18.10 -5.86
C SER A 323 16.48 -18.26 -7.06
N PRO A 324 17.33 -19.31 -7.08
CA PRO A 324 18.15 -19.60 -8.25
C PRO A 324 17.33 -19.83 -9.53
N ALA A 325 16.12 -20.41 -9.40
CA ALA A 325 15.23 -20.63 -10.54
C ALA A 325 14.73 -19.31 -11.12
N LEU A 326 14.30 -18.36 -10.27
CA LEU A 326 13.85 -17.04 -10.72
C LEU A 326 15.00 -16.22 -11.32
N LYS A 327 16.20 -16.28 -10.72
CA LYS A 327 17.39 -15.60 -11.28
C LYS A 327 17.71 -16.11 -12.68
N ARG A 328 17.73 -17.43 -12.89
CA ARG A 328 17.94 -18.02 -14.23
C ARG A 328 16.88 -17.56 -15.23
N LEU A 329 15.60 -17.62 -14.84
CA LEU A 329 14.48 -17.21 -15.70
C LEU A 329 14.59 -15.73 -16.11
N ALA A 330 15.04 -14.89 -15.20
CA ALA A 330 15.23 -13.46 -15.42
C ALA A 330 16.57 -13.09 -16.09
N GLY A 331 17.47 -14.06 -16.34
CA GLY A 331 18.80 -13.79 -16.89
C GLY A 331 19.69 -13.00 -15.93
N LEU A 332 19.54 -13.19 -14.63
CA LEU A 332 20.29 -12.50 -13.57
C LEU A 332 21.39 -13.38 -12.94
N GLY A 333 21.63 -14.55 -13.52
CA GLY A 333 22.62 -15.51 -13.04
C GLY A 333 24.05 -15.19 -13.44
#